data_b3afbaf1fe011839e3c9380649017253
#
_entry.id   b3afbaf1fe011839e3c9380649017253
#
_cell.length_a   1.000
_cell.length_b   1.000
_cell.length_c   1.000
_cell.angle_alpha   90.00
_cell.angle_beta   90.00
_cell.angle_gamma   90.00
#
_symmetry.space_group_name_H-M   'P 1'
#
loop_
_entity.id
_entity.type
_entity.pdbx_description
1 polymer ?
#
loop_
_entity_poly.entity_id
_entity_poly.type
_entity_poly.pdbx_seq_one_letter_code
_entity_poly.pdbx_strand_id
1 'polypeptide(L)'
;MLISVDQINQYHNDGFLIVENLLTDQEVSDFLNHESKPKPEDWQKGLRTHTADPQWQYLATHPSITGITRQLLNDDSQIVQSMYLNKKPDGGQGIAIHQDTLYIKNEPNTLMACWVAMDDTGPENGGLCVVPGSHLKGLQSAHKNLNSSEHVSWETDYEMQDQNGQQWTERLHSFEMDDVEPDEILKLTVPRGGGV
;
A
#
# COMPACT_ATOMS: atom_id res chain seq x y z
N MET A 1 0.52 10.02 -16.60
CA MET A 1 -0.88 9.64 -16.97
C MET A 1 -1.83 10.67 -16.38
N LEU A 2 -2.96 10.95 -17.08
CA LEU A 2 -4.02 11.80 -16.54
C LEU A 2 -5.28 10.94 -16.37
N ILE A 3 -5.97 11.15 -15.26
CA ILE A 3 -7.29 10.54 -14.99
C ILE A 3 -8.41 11.55 -15.29
N SER A 4 -9.60 11.04 -15.58
CA SER A 4 -10.76 11.88 -15.88
C SER A 4 -11.34 12.51 -14.61
N VAL A 5 -12.16 13.55 -14.79
CA VAL A 5 -12.91 14.16 -13.68
C VAL A 5 -13.83 13.15 -12.99
N ASP A 6 -14.43 12.24 -13.77
CA ASP A 6 -15.29 11.18 -13.21
C ASP A 6 -14.48 10.21 -12.32
N GLN A 7 -13.27 9.85 -12.72
CA GLN A 7 -12.38 9.03 -11.89
C GLN A 7 -11.92 9.76 -10.61
N ILE A 8 -11.67 11.06 -10.68
CA ILE A 8 -11.37 11.87 -9.50
C ILE A 8 -12.57 11.88 -8.55
N ASN A 9 -13.78 12.11 -9.08
CA ASN A 9 -15.00 12.08 -8.29
C ASN A 9 -15.27 10.70 -7.69
N GLN A 10 -15.03 9.63 -8.44
CA GLN A 10 -15.12 8.26 -7.93
C GLN A 10 -14.18 8.05 -6.76
N TYR A 11 -12.91 8.41 -6.89
CA TYR A 11 -11.95 8.30 -5.79
C TYR A 11 -12.40 9.04 -4.53
N HIS A 12 -12.90 10.27 -4.67
CA HIS A 12 -13.37 11.03 -3.50
C HIS A 12 -14.64 10.47 -2.87
N ASN A 13 -15.48 9.79 -3.64
CA ASN A 13 -16.70 9.15 -3.12
C ASN A 13 -16.41 7.79 -2.50
N ASP A 14 -15.64 6.95 -3.20
CA ASP A 14 -15.43 5.55 -2.86
C ASP A 14 -14.20 5.33 -1.98
N GLY A 15 -13.24 6.27 -1.98
CA GLY A 15 -11.98 6.19 -1.25
C GLY A 15 -10.90 5.37 -1.93
N PHE A 16 -11.16 4.87 -3.14
CA PHE A 16 -10.19 4.15 -3.96
C PHE A 16 -10.49 4.34 -5.44
N LEU A 17 -9.48 4.05 -6.28
CA LEU A 17 -9.61 4.08 -7.73
C LEU A 17 -8.76 2.95 -8.33
N ILE A 18 -9.35 2.11 -9.18
CA ILE A 18 -8.59 1.14 -9.97
C ILE A 18 -8.13 1.81 -11.25
N VAL A 19 -6.83 1.71 -11.53
CA VAL A 19 -6.19 2.22 -12.74
C VAL A 19 -5.54 1.07 -13.47
N GLU A 20 -6.07 0.71 -14.63
CA GLU A 20 -5.44 -0.28 -15.50
C GLU A 20 -4.20 0.31 -16.19
N ASN A 21 -3.22 -0.53 -16.49
CA ASN A 21 -2.00 -0.13 -17.22
C ASN A 21 -1.24 1.06 -16.58
N LEU A 22 -1.15 1.06 -15.26
CA LEU A 22 -0.35 2.04 -14.51
C LEU A 22 1.14 1.90 -14.82
N LEU A 23 1.60 0.64 -14.95
CA LEU A 23 2.91 0.24 -15.45
C LEU A 23 2.76 -0.65 -16.69
N THR A 24 3.76 -0.65 -17.54
CA THR A 24 3.87 -1.60 -18.65
C THR A 24 4.32 -2.98 -18.16
N ASP A 25 4.02 -4.04 -18.92
CA ASP A 25 4.52 -5.40 -18.64
C ASP A 25 6.05 -5.47 -18.55
N GLN A 26 6.76 -4.65 -19.33
CA GLN A 26 8.21 -4.59 -19.29
C GLN A 26 8.71 -4.01 -17.96
N GLU A 27 8.11 -2.93 -17.48
CA GLU A 27 8.48 -2.30 -16.20
C GLU A 27 8.23 -3.22 -15.01
N VAL A 28 7.09 -3.93 -15.02
CA VAL A 28 6.79 -4.96 -14.02
C VAL A 28 7.82 -6.09 -14.10
N SER A 29 8.13 -6.58 -15.31
CA SER A 29 9.12 -7.65 -15.50
C SER A 29 10.52 -7.23 -15.05
N ASP A 30 10.92 -6.01 -15.32
CA ASP A 30 12.23 -5.46 -14.92
C ASP A 30 12.34 -5.37 -13.39
N PHE A 31 11.26 -4.95 -12.72
CA PHE A 31 11.22 -4.92 -11.25
C PHE A 31 11.29 -6.32 -10.65
N LEU A 32 10.50 -7.28 -11.15
CA LEU A 32 10.51 -8.66 -10.67
C LEU A 32 11.87 -9.34 -10.90
N ASN A 33 12.48 -9.11 -12.06
CA ASN A 33 13.84 -9.56 -12.36
C ASN A 33 14.87 -8.95 -11.42
N HIS A 34 14.72 -7.67 -11.06
CA HIS A 34 15.58 -7.02 -10.07
C HIS A 34 15.40 -7.65 -8.69
N GLU A 35 14.16 -7.89 -8.25
CA GLU A 35 13.87 -8.49 -6.95
C GLU A 35 14.33 -9.96 -6.83
N SER A 36 14.35 -10.71 -7.95
CA SER A 36 14.80 -12.11 -7.97
C SER A 36 16.33 -12.28 -7.91
N LYS A 37 17.10 -11.21 -8.16
CA LYS A 37 18.56 -11.28 -8.11
C LYS A 37 19.08 -11.39 -6.68
N PRO A 38 20.20 -12.11 -6.46
CA PRO A 38 20.91 -12.07 -5.19
C PRO A 38 21.22 -10.63 -4.79
N LYS A 39 20.91 -10.29 -3.57
CA LYS A 39 21.20 -8.96 -3.01
C LYS A 39 22.54 -9.01 -2.25
N PRO A 40 23.26 -7.87 -2.13
CA PRO A 40 24.42 -7.78 -1.25
C PRO A 40 24.13 -8.23 0.17
N GLU A 41 25.12 -8.75 0.87
CA GLU A 41 24.94 -9.29 2.23
C GLU A 41 24.43 -8.24 3.23
N ASP A 42 24.79 -6.99 3.01
CA ASP A 42 24.36 -5.82 3.82
C ASP A 42 23.04 -5.18 3.33
N TRP A 43 22.46 -5.69 2.22
CA TRP A 43 21.20 -5.16 1.69
C TRP A 43 20.03 -5.57 2.57
N GLN A 44 19.30 -4.58 3.06
CA GLN A 44 18.11 -4.81 3.87
C GLN A 44 16.87 -4.30 3.15
N LYS A 45 15.91 -5.18 2.96
CA LYS A 45 14.58 -4.84 2.48
C LYS A 45 13.79 -4.23 3.63
N GLY A 46 13.54 -2.94 3.54
CA GLY A 46 12.80 -2.20 4.55
C GLY A 46 11.65 -1.38 3.97
N LEU A 47 10.99 -0.65 4.83
CA LEU A 47 9.86 0.21 4.46
C LEU A 47 10.28 1.46 3.67
N ARG A 48 11.58 1.69 3.48
CA ARG A 48 12.13 2.83 2.72
C ARG A 48 13.16 2.40 1.67
N THR A 49 13.02 1.20 1.13
CA THR A 49 13.95 0.66 0.11
C THR A 49 14.10 1.60 -1.10
N HIS A 50 13.07 2.35 -1.46
CA HIS A 50 13.10 3.36 -2.52
C HIS A 50 14.13 4.48 -2.31
N THR A 51 14.66 4.69 -1.11
CA THR A 51 15.68 5.70 -0.84
C THR A 51 17.10 5.19 -1.11
N ALA A 52 17.30 3.88 -1.20
CA ALA A 52 18.60 3.23 -1.32
C ALA A 52 18.76 2.39 -2.60
N ASP A 53 17.66 1.97 -3.22
CA ASP A 53 17.64 1.11 -4.40
C ASP A 53 17.05 1.85 -5.62
N PRO A 54 17.83 2.02 -6.71
CA PRO A 54 17.39 2.78 -7.89
C PRO A 54 16.14 2.21 -8.59
N GLN A 55 15.95 0.89 -8.59
CA GLN A 55 14.77 0.28 -9.23
C GLN A 55 13.51 0.54 -8.41
N TRP A 56 13.63 0.49 -7.10
CA TRP A 56 12.55 0.87 -6.19
C TRP A 56 12.23 2.37 -6.28
N GLN A 57 13.27 3.21 -6.36
CA GLN A 57 13.09 4.64 -6.55
C GLN A 57 12.39 4.94 -7.88
N TYR A 58 12.78 4.27 -8.95
CA TYR A 58 12.14 4.43 -10.26
C TYR A 58 10.65 4.15 -10.21
N LEU A 59 10.23 3.01 -9.63
CA LEU A 59 8.81 2.70 -9.50
C LEU A 59 8.08 3.68 -8.57
N ALA A 60 8.64 3.96 -7.41
CA ALA A 60 8.02 4.84 -6.43
C ALA A 60 7.79 6.27 -6.97
N THR A 61 8.68 6.73 -7.86
CA THR A 61 8.58 8.05 -8.52
C THR A 61 8.08 7.98 -9.95
N HIS A 62 7.50 6.85 -10.37
CA HIS A 62 7.06 6.66 -11.75
C HIS A 62 6.06 7.76 -12.17
N PRO A 63 6.22 8.34 -13.39
CA PRO A 63 5.41 9.48 -13.84
C PRO A 63 3.90 9.22 -13.86
N SER A 64 3.48 7.97 -14.12
CA SER A 64 2.05 7.61 -14.04
C SER A 64 1.54 7.66 -12.61
N ILE A 65 2.31 7.15 -11.63
CA ILE A 65 1.96 7.15 -10.22
C ILE A 65 1.91 8.59 -9.69
N THR A 66 3.02 9.31 -9.81
CA THR A 66 3.12 10.68 -9.30
C THR A 66 2.14 11.65 -9.98
N GLY A 67 1.83 11.41 -11.27
CA GLY A 67 0.85 12.20 -12.00
C GLY A 67 -0.59 11.98 -11.52
N ILE A 68 -0.94 10.76 -11.11
CA ILE A 68 -2.27 10.44 -10.57
C ILE A 68 -2.39 10.91 -9.12
N THR A 69 -1.41 10.59 -8.26
CA THR A 69 -1.45 11.02 -6.86
C THR A 69 -1.53 12.54 -6.72
N ARG A 70 -0.81 13.28 -7.57
CA ARG A 70 -0.92 14.74 -7.63
C ARG A 70 -2.32 15.24 -7.98
N GLN A 71 -3.01 14.57 -8.93
CA GLN A 71 -4.38 14.95 -9.30
C GLN A 71 -5.37 14.65 -8.18
N LEU A 72 -5.22 13.51 -7.48
CA LEU A 72 -6.11 13.09 -6.41
C LEU A 72 -5.91 13.90 -5.13
N LEU A 73 -4.67 14.23 -4.77
CA LEU A 73 -4.35 15.05 -3.61
C LEU A 73 -4.45 16.56 -3.89
N ASN A 74 -4.52 16.95 -5.17
CA ASN A 74 -4.44 18.34 -5.63
C ASN A 74 -3.19 19.08 -5.09
N ASP A 75 -2.10 18.33 -4.87
CA ASP A 75 -0.81 18.84 -4.38
C ASP A 75 0.32 17.84 -4.71
N ASP A 76 1.57 18.26 -4.52
CA ASP A 76 2.72 17.37 -4.63
C ASP A 76 2.77 16.40 -3.44
N SER A 77 2.94 15.12 -3.75
CA SER A 77 3.05 14.06 -2.73
C SER A 77 4.51 13.77 -2.37
N GLN A 78 4.74 13.40 -1.12
CA GLN A 78 6.02 12.86 -0.64
C GLN A 78 5.87 11.38 -0.33
N ILE A 79 6.85 10.58 -0.76
CA ILE A 79 6.84 9.15 -0.50
C ILE A 79 7.42 8.92 0.90
N VAL A 80 6.60 8.42 1.80
CA VAL A 80 7.02 8.11 3.18
C VAL A 80 7.43 6.66 3.35
N GLN A 81 6.84 5.76 2.56
CA GLN A 81 7.06 4.31 2.67
C GLN A 81 6.94 3.64 1.29
N SER A 82 7.67 2.55 1.10
CA SER A 82 7.47 1.62 -0.01
C SER A 82 7.62 0.19 0.50
N MET A 83 6.78 -0.72 0.03
CA MET A 83 6.76 -2.12 0.47
C MET A 83 6.49 -3.03 -0.74
N TYR A 84 7.11 -4.20 -0.76
CA TYR A 84 6.79 -5.28 -1.68
C TYR A 84 6.35 -6.51 -0.92
N LEU A 85 5.13 -6.95 -1.20
CA LEU A 85 4.54 -8.13 -0.59
C LEU A 85 4.48 -9.25 -1.63
N ASN A 86 5.15 -10.35 -1.33
CA ASN A 86 5.08 -11.58 -2.11
C ASN A 86 4.38 -12.65 -1.28
N LYS A 87 3.15 -12.97 -1.65
CA LYS A 87 2.35 -14.00 -1.00
C LYS A 87 2.72 -15.37 -1.56
N LYS A 88 2.95 -16.34 -0.68
CA LYS A 88 3.22 -17.72 -1.09
C LYS A 88 1.93 -18.36 -1.65
N PRO A 89 2.02 -19.18 -2.70
CA PRO A 89 0.85 -19.81 -3.31
C PRO A 89 0.14 -20.81 -2.38
N ASP A 90 0.87 -21.41 -1.44
CA ASP A 90 0.33 -22.40 -0.52
C ASP A 90 0.29 -21.85 0.92
N GLY A 91 -0.92 -21.59 1.43
CA GLY A 91 -1.16 -21.29 2.85
C GLY A 91 -0.68 -19.88 3.32
N GLY A 92 -0.61 -18.93 2.43
CA GLY A 92 -0.35 -17.54 2.81
C GLY A 92 -1.52 -16.96 3.61
N GLN A 93 -1.24 -16.39 4.79
CA GLN A 93 -2.23 -15.64 5.55
C GLN A 93 -2.51 -14.29 4.89
N GLY A 94 -3.76 -13.80 5.00
CA GLY A 94 -4.14 -12.45 4.62
C GLY A 94 -3.56 -11.40 5.57
N ILE A 95 -3.71 -10.14 5.19
CA ILE A 95 -3.50 -9.00 6.08
C ILE A 95 -4.90 -8.53 6.50
N ALA A 96 -5.11 -8.34 7.79
CA ALA A 96 -6.39 -7.86 8.33
C ALA A 96 -6.74 -6.47 7.78
N ILE A 97 -8.03 -6.17 7.68
CA ILE A 97 -8.50 -4.84 7.29
C ILE A 97 -8.01 -3.81 8.31
N HIS A 98 -7.35 -2.78 7.83
CA HIS A 98 -6.77 -1.72 8.66
C HIS A 98 -6.76 -0.38 7.90
N GLN A 99 -6.47 0.69 8.61
CA GLN A 99 -6.17 2.00 8.04
C GLN A 99 -4.69 2.30 8.29
N ASP A 100 -3.95 2.65 7.24
CA ASP A 100 -2.49 2.92 7.31
C ASP A 100 -2.14 4.06 8.28
N THR A 101 -3.07 4.99 8.50
CA THR A 101 -2.94 6.08 9.49
C THR A 101 -2.72 5.57 10.93
N LEU A 102 -3.07 4.32 11.24
CA LEU A 102 -2.73 3.69 12.52
C LEU A 102 -1.22 3.56 12.73
N TYR A 103 -0.48 3.41 11.64
CA TYR A 103 0.98 3.25 11.63
C TYR A 103 1.72 4.54 11.27
N ILE A 104 1.18 5.30 10.30
CA ILE A 104 1.80 6.49 9.73
C ILE A 104 0.92 7.70 10.05
N LYS A 105 1.25 8.38 11.14
CA LYS A 105 0.50 9.55 11.59
C LYS A 105 0.96 10.79 10.82
N ASN A 106 0.02 11.51 10.22
CA ASN A 106 0.28 12.78 9.53
C ASN A 106 -0.84 13.79 9.78
N GLU A 107 -0.49 15.08 9.76
CA GLU A 107 -1.42 16.18 9.95
C GLU A 107 -1.16 17.28 8.91
N PRO A 108 -2.15 17.68 8.09
CA PRO A 108 -3.47 17.06 7.99
C PRO A 108 -3.40 15.62 7.44
N ASN A 109 -4.43 14.82 7.71
CA ASN A 109 -4.46 13.42 7.24
C ASN A 109 -4.71 13.36 5.73
N THR A 110 -3.62 13.36 4.98
CA THR A 110 -3.58 13.27 3.51
C THR A 110 -2.90 11.98 3.05
N LEU A 111 -2.80 10.97 3.95
CA LEU A 111 -2.15 9.70 3.64
C LEU A 111 -2.89 8.97 2.54
N MET A 112 -2.14 8.57 1.50
CA MET A 112 -2.62 7.79 0.36
C MET A 112 -1.66 6.66 0.10
N ALA A 113 -2.18 5.48 -0.24
CA ALA A 113 -1.39 4.37 -0.76
C ALA A 113 -1.59 4.25 -2.27
N CYS A 114 -0.53 3.93 -3.00
CA CYS A 114 -0.60 3.44 -4.36
C CYS A 114 -0.15 1.97 -4.36
N TRP A 115 -1.10 1.07 -4.45
CA TRP A 115 -0.85 -0.36 -4.55
C TRP A 115 -0.73 -0.75 -6.03
N VAL A 116 0.31 -1.49 -6.40
CA VAL A 116 0.59 -1.90 -7.78
C VAL A 116 0.61 -3.42 -7.89
N ALA A 117 -0.17 -3.95 -8.82
CA ALA A 117 -0.25 -5.38 -9.10
C ALA A 117 0.97 -5.84 -9.93
N MET A 118 1.82 -6.68 -9.36
CA MET A 118 2.95 -7.30 -10.07
C MET A 118 2.56 -8.56 -10.85
N ASP A 119 1.40 -9.13 -10.56
CA ASP A 119 0.73 -10.22 -11.26
C ASP A 119 -0.75 -9.90 -11.40
N ASP A 120 -1.50 -10.67 -12.19
CA ASP A 120 -2.96 -10.61 -12.16
C ASP A 120 -3.44 -11.00 -10.77
N THR A 121 -4.21 -10.14 -10.12
CA THR A 121 -4.66 -10.34 -8.74
C THR A 121 -6.17 -10.31 -8.62
N GLY A 122 -6.69 -11.18 -7.78
CA GLY A 122 -8.10 -11.30 -7.48
C GLY A 122 -8.35 -12.00 -6.16
N PRO A 123 -9.62 -12.28 -5.84
CA PRO A 123 -9.99 -12.95 -4.59
C PRO A 123 -9.32 -14.32 -4.40
N GLU A 124 -8.99 -15.01 -5.48
CA GLU A 124 -8.45 -16.37 -5.51
C GLU A 124 -6.95 -16.44 -5.16
N ASN A 125 -6.22 -15.34 -5.28
CA ASN A 125 -4.76 -15.31 -5.05
C ASN A 125 -4.31 -14.22 -4.07
N GLY A 126 -5.25 -13.74 -3.24
CA GLY A 126 -4.95 -12.78 -2.19
C GLY A 126 -4.80 -11.35 -2.67
N GLY A 127 -5.60 -10.96 -3.66
CA GLY A 127 -5.74 -9.58 -4.11
C GLY A 127 -6.17 -8.62 -3.01
N LEU A 128 -6.14 -7.33 -3.30
CA LEU A 128 -6.49 -6.28 -2.34
C LEU A 128 -7.99 -6.29 -2.04
N CYS A 129 -8.33 -5.97 -0.80
CA CYS A 129 -9.70 -5.72 -0.36
C CYS A 129 -9.82 -4.28 0.15
N VAL A 130 -10.98 -3.68 -0.05
CA VAL A 130 -11.29 -2.33 0.41
C VAL A 130 -12.69 -2.28 1.03
N VAL A 131 -12.93 -1.28 1.86
CA VAL A 131 -14.27 -0.95 2.37
C VAL A 131 -14.67 0.40 1.76
N PRO A 132 -15.49 0.42 0.69
CA PRO A 132 -15.82 1.64 -0.03
C PRO A 132 -16.44 2.71 0.90
N GLY A 133 -16.01 3.96 0.74
CA GLY A 133 -16.52 5.09 1.51
C GLY A 133 -16.02 5.16 2.97
N SER A 134 -15.21 4.18 3.43
CA SER A 134 -14.75 4.14 4.82
C SER A 134 -13.88 5.34 5.21
N HIS A 135 -13.15 5.94 4.27
CA HIS A 135 -12.33 7.14 4.47
C HIS A 135 -13.16 8.36 4.91
N LEU A 136 -14.44 8.42 4.54
CA LEU A 136 -15.36 9.51 4.94
C LEU A 136 -15.75 9.46 6.43
N LYS A 137 -15.55 8.29 7.07
CA LYS A 137 -15.83 8.09 8.49
C LYS A 137 -14.66 8.51 9.40
N GLY A 138 -13.53 8.94 8.82
CA GLY A 138 -12.30 9.25 9.55
C GLY A 138 -11.58 8.00 10.07
N LEU A 139 -10.68 8.20 11.05
CA LEU A 139 -9.98 7.08 11.69
C LEU A 139 -10.96 6.34 12.61
N GLN A 140 -11.14 5.06 12.34
CA GLN A 140 -12.07 4.18 13.06
C GLN A 140 -11.34 3.37 14.14
N SER A 141 -12.10 2.79 15.07
CA SER A 141 -11.55 1.95 16.12
C SER A 141 -10.97 0.65 15.57
N ALA A 142 -9.89 0.21 16.18
CA ALA A 142 -9.19 -1.01 15.82
C ALA A 142 -8.55 -1.64 17.05
N HIS A 143 -8.47 -2.95 17.06
CA HIS A 143 -7.80 -3.69 18.12
C HIS A 143 -6.48 -4.30 17.65
N LYS A 144 -5.66 -4.69 18.62
CA LYS A 144 -4.41 -5.39 18.39
C LYS A 144 -4.68 -6.82 17.95
N ASN A 145 -4.25 -7.17 16.72
CA ASN A 145 -4.42 -8.50 16.17
C ASN A 145 -3.11 -9.32 16.31
N LEU A 146 -2.94 -10.04 17.39
CA LEU A 146 -1.73 -10.87 17.66
C LEU A 146 -1.96 -12.38 17.59
N ASN A 147 -3.20 -12.84 17.46
CA ASN A 147 -3.51 -14.27 17.56
C ASN A 147 -4.50 -14.73 16.48
N SER A 148 -4.55 -14.05 15.33
CA SER A 148 -5.41 -14.45 14.23
C SER A 148 -4.91 -15.77 13.61
N SER A 149 -5.81 -16.70 13.31
CA SER A 149 -5.53 -17.87 12.49
C SER A 149 -5.62 -17.56 10.99
N GLU A 150 -6.28 -16.46 10.62
CA GLU A 150 -6.60 -16.08 9.24
C GLU A 150 -5.67 -15.00 8.69
N HIS A 151 -5.19 -14.10 9.58
CA HIS A 151 -4.38 -12.97 9.20
C HIS A 151 -2.97 -13.01 9.81
N VAL A 152 -2.03 -12.43 9.10
CA VAL A 152 -0.65 -12.26 9.59
C VAL A 152 -0.67 -11.41 10.85
N SER A 153 -0.06 -11.93 11.92
CA SER A 153 0.10 -11.23 13.20
C SER A 153 1.57 -10.94 13.42
N TRP A 154 1.89 -9.71 13.77
CA TRP A 154 3.26 -9.29 14.05
C TRP A 154 3.31 -8.20 15.13
N GLU A 155 4.43 -8.11 15.80
CA GLU A 155 4.79 -7.02 16.70
C GLU A 155 6.29 -6.79 16.59
N THR A 156 6.71 -5.55 16.38
CA THR A 156 8.14 -5.23 16.18
C THR A 156 8.43 -3.78 16.57
N ASP A 157 9.69 -3.51 16.91
CA ASP A 157 10.17 -2.17 17.18
C ASP A 157 10.63 -1.52 15.87
N TYR A 158 10.16 -0.29 15.62
CA TYR A 158 10.52 0.51 14.46
C TYR A 158 11.26 1.77 14.89
N GLU A 159 12.34 2.08 14.20
CA GLU A 159 12.99 3.38 14.28
C GLU A 159 12.18 4.40 13.47
N MET A 160 11.58 5.33 14.19
CA MET A 160 10.74 6.39 13.66
C MET A 160 11.52 7.68 13.53
N GLN A 161 11.09 8.54 12.61
CA GLN A 161 11.65 9.88 12.44
C GLN A 161 10.55 10.85 12.01
N ASP A 162 10.46 12.02 12.64
CA ASP A 162 9.56 13.08 12.23
C ASP A 162 10.17 13.97 11.12
N GLN A 163 9.37 14.91 10.63
CA GLN A 163 9.79 15.88 9.62
C GLN A 163 10.92 16.81 10.06
N ASN A 164 11.18 16.93 11.36
CA ASN A 164 12.23 17.77 11.94
C ASN A 164 13.51 16.97 12.19
N GLY A 165 13.49 15.65 11.88
CA GLY A 165 14.63 14.76 12.11
C GLY A 165 14.70 14.20 13.51
N GLN A 166 13.72 14.43 14.38
CA GLN A 166 13.66 13.80 15.70
C GLN A 166 13.40 12.29 15.53
N GLN A 167 14.23 11.47 16.18
CA GLN A 167 14.17 10.02 16.12
C GLN A 167 13.69 9.44 17.44
N TRP A 168 12.91 8.36 17.36
CA TRP A 168 12.49 7.54 18.49
C TRP A 168 12.22 6.10 18.04
N THR A 169 12.20 5.16 18.98
CA THR A 169 11.75 3.79 18.74
C THR A 169 10.29 3.67 19.14
N GLU A 170 9.45 3.11 18.27
CA GLU A 170 8.05 2.83 18.56
C GLU A 170 7.75 1.35 18.32
N ARG A 171 7.09 0.71 19.28
CA ARG A 171 6.64 -0.67 19.13
C ARG A 171 5.30 -0.68 18.43
N LEU A 172 5.30 -1.17 17.19
CA LEU A 172 4.10 -1.34 16.38
C LEU A 172 3.67 -2.80 16.34
N HIS A 173 2.41 -3.04 16.03
CA HIS A 173 1.82 -4.36 15.91
C HIS A 173 0.73 -4.36 14.83
N SER A 174 0.33 -5.54 14.38
CA SER A 174 -0.81 -5.66 13.47
C SER A 174 -2.10 -5.20 14.13
N PHE A 175 -2.88 -4.41 13.37
CA PHE A 175 -4.22 -3.95 13.74
C PHE A 175 -5.28 -4.67 12.90
N GLU A 176 -6.48 -4.78 13.46
CA GLU A 176 -7.69 -5.18 12.77
C GLU A 176 -8.82 -4.23 13.18
N MET A 177 -9.59 -3.76 12.20
CA MET A 177 -10.70 -2.85 12.43
C MET A 177 -11.81 -3.56 13.20
N ASP A 178 -12.46 -2.85 14.16
CA ASP A 178 -13.47 -3.44 15.03
C ASP A 178 -14.84 -3.63 14.33
N ASP A 179 -15.27 -2.63 13.57
CA ASP A 179 -16.63 -2.50 13.07
C ASP A 179 -16.68 -2.60 11.53
N VAL A 180 -16.15 -3.70 10.97
CA VAL A 180 -16.21 -3.99 9.52
C VAL A 180 -16.97 -5.30 9.31
N GLU A 181 -18.14 -5.19 8.70
CA GLU A 181 -18.92 -6.37 8.36
C GLU A 181 -18.41 -7.03 7.06
N PRO A 182 -18.45 -8.36 6.94
CA PRO A 182 -17.94 -9.07 5.78
C PRO A 182 -18.56 -8.65 4.43
N ASP A 183 -19.79 -8.20 4.42
CA ASP A 183 -20.51 -7.73 3.24
C ASP A 183 -20.17 -6.29 2.83
N GLU A 184 -19.51 -5.52 3.70
CA GLU A 184 -18.92 -4.23 3.36
C GLU A 184 -17.60 -4.35 2.61
N ILE A 185 -16.95 -5.54 2.67
CA ILE A 185 -15.62 -5.75 2.09
C ILE A 185 -15.74 -6.06 0.60
N LEU A 186 -15.25 -5.15 -0.22
CA LEU A 186 -15.12 -5.35 -1.65
C LEU A 186 -13.76 -5.96 -1.98
N LYS A 187 -13.76 -7.16 -2.58
CA LYS A 187 -12.57 -7.83 -3.09
C LYS A 187 -12.29 -7.36 -4.51
N LEU A 188 -11.11 -6.83 -4.74
CA LEU A 188 -10.74 -6.24 -6.02
C LEU A 188 -10.07 -7.26 -6.95
N THR A 189 -10.30 -7.10 -8.25
CA THR A 189 -9.54 -7.74 -9.32
C THR A 189 -8.76 -6.66 -10.04
N VAL A 190 -7.44 -6.82 -10.10
CA VAL A 190 -6.54 -5.84 -10.71
C VAL A 190 -5.58 -6.59 -11.62
N PRO A 191 -5.54 -6.23 -12.93
CA PRO A 191 -4.62 -6.86 -13.85
C PRO A 191 -3.17 -6.50 -13.54
N ARG A 192 -2.24 -7.34 -13.95
CA ARG A 192 -0.80 -7.08 -13.89
C ARG A 192 -0.46 -5.71 -14.49
N GLY A 193 0.34 -4.93 -13.78
CA GLY A 193 0.68 -3.56 -14.14
C GLY A 193 -0.41 -2.53 -13.85
N GLY A 194 -1.58 -2.96 -13.39
CA GLY A 194 -2.59 -2.08 -12.84
C GLY A 194 -2.28 -1.66 -11.41
N GLY A 195 -3.07 -0.72 -10.87
CA GLY A 195 -2.93 -0.24 -9.50
C GLY A 195 -4.25 0.22 -8.88
N VAL A 196 -4.22 0.40 -7.58
CA VAL A 196 -5.33 0.93 -6.75
C VAL A 196 -4.80 2.07 -5.92
#